data_df3c0270fe598a796b8bdbf1df33aa23
#
_entry.id   df3c0270fe598a796b8bdbf1df33aa23
#
_cell.length_a   1.000
_cell.length_b   1.000
_cell.length_c   1.000
_cell.angle_alpha   90.00
_cell.angle_beta   90.00
_cell.angle_gamma   90.00
#
_symmetry.space_group_name_H-M   'P 1'
#
loop_
_entity.id
_entity.type
_entity.pdbx_description
1 polymer ?
#
loop_
_entity_poly.entity_id
_entity_poly.type
_entity_poly.pdbx_seq_one_letter_code
_entity_poly.pdbx_strand_id
1 'polypeptide(L)'
;MSKRILIVDDTLFMRVKLRGMLEKWGHQVVGEGANGREAVEKYKELQPDIVLMDITMPEMDGITALKEIRAFDGKAVVIMVSALGQESFVMDAVRSGARNYLVKPVEDIKLQEVLARL
;
A
#
# COMPACT_ATOMS: atom_id res chain seq x y z
N MET A 1 2.61 -4.32 17.80
CA MET A 1 2.91 -2.88 17.76
C MET A 1 2.04 -2.19 16.74
N SER A 2 1.56 -1.01 17.11
CA SER A 2 0.70 -0.23 16.23
C SER A 2 1.53 0.50 15.17
N LYS A 3 1.08 0.42 13.92
CA LYS A 3 1.68 1.17 12.81
C LYS A 3 0.67 2.17 12.28
N ARG A 4 1.16 3.29 11.76
CA ARG A 4 0.35 4.30 11.07
C ARG A 4 0.36 3.95 9.59
N ILE A 5 -0.80 3.64 9.04
CA ILE A 5 -0.90 3.05 7.70
C ILE A 5 -1.78 3.89 6.79
N LEU A 6 -1.27 4.15 5.58
CA LEU A 6 -2.03 4.78 4.50
C LEU A 6 -2.49 3.68 3.55
N ILE A 7 -3.78 3.63 3.27
CA ILE A 7 -4.37 2.65 2.34
C ILE A 7 -4.68 3.36 1.02
N VAL A 8 -4.18 2.81 -0.09
CA VAL A 8 -4.45 3.35 -1.42
C VAL A 8 -5.01 2.27 -2.32
N ASP A 9 -6.26 2.43 -2.72
CA ASP A 9 -6.96 1.51 -3.61
C ASP A 9 -8.10 2.30 -4.24
N ASP A 10 -8.38 2.09 -5.53
CA ASP A 10 -9.41 2.85 -6.23
C ASP A 10 -10.83 2.39 -5.90
N THR A 11 -11.00 1.28 -5.18
CA THR A 11 -12.33 0.82 -4.77
C THR A 11 -12.57 1.04 -3.29
N LEU A 12 -13.72 1.61 -2.97
CA LEU A 12 -14.11 1.81 -1.58
C LEU A 12 -14.22 0.46 -0.84
N PHE A 13 -14.71 -0.57 -1.53
CA PHE A 13 -14.85 -1.91 -0.96
C PHE A 13 -13.52 -2.41 -0.38
N MET A 14 -12.45 -2.30 -1.15
CA MET A 14 -11.13 -2.76 -0.69
C MET A 14 -10.59 -1.91 0.44
N ARG A 15 -10.80 -0.59 0.38
CA ARG A 15 -10.33 0.27 1.46
C ARG A 15 -11.02 -0.06 2.78
N VAL A 16 -12.35 -0.29 2.74
CA VAL A 16 -13.11 -0.69 3.93
C VAL A 16 -12.62 -2.03 4.46
N LYS A 17 -12.40 -2.99 3.57
CA LYS A 17 -11.95 -4.34 3.95
C LYS A 17 -10.57 -4.29 4.62
N LEU A 18 -9.62 -3.59 4.01
CA LEU A 18 -8.27 -3.47 4.55
C LEU A 18 -8.26 -2.72 5.87
N ARG A 19 -9.04 -1.63 5.98
CA ARG A 19 -9.17 -0.89 7.24
C ARG A 19 -9.64 -1.79 8.36
N GLY A 20 -10.66 -2.60 8.10
CA GLY A 20 -11.18 -3.53 9.12
C GLY A 20 -10.13 -4.52 9.60
N MET A 21 -9.34 -5.08 8.67
CA MET A 21 -8.26 -6.00 9.02
C MET A 21 -7.18 -5.31 9.86
N LEU A 22 -6.79 -4.11 9.47
CA LEU A 22 -5.71 -3.39 10.15
C LEU A 22 -6.13 -2.95 11.55
N GLU A 23 -7.34 -2.41 11.69
CA GLU A 23 -7.83 -1.95 12.98
C GLU A 23 -8.04 -3.11 13.95
N LYS A 24 -8.46 -4.25 13.44
CA LYS A 24 -8.61 -5.48 14.25
C LYS A 24 -7.30 -5.88 14.91
N TRP A 25 -6.16 -5.66 14.22
CA TRP A 25 -4.84 -5.99 14.71
C TRP A 25 -4.16 -4.83 15.45
N GLY A 26 -4.90 -3.75 15.72
CA GLY A 26 -4.41 -2.64 16.52
C GLY A 26 -3.62 -1.58 15.76
N HIS A 27 -3.64 -1.62 14.43
CA HIS A 27 -2.98 -0.58 13.63
C HIS A 27 -3.91 0.61 13.43
N GLN A 28 -3.31 1.76 13.13
CA GLN A 28 -4.04 3.00 12.89
C GLN A 28 -4.02 3.33 11.40
N VAL A 29 -5.20 3.44 10.78
CA VAL A 29 -5.32 3.90 9.40
C VAL A 29 -5.37 5.42 9.44
N VAL A 30 -4.31 6.07 8.97
CA VAL A 30 -4.18 7.52 9.06
C VAL A 30 -4.73 8.25 7.84
N GLY A 31 -5.00 7.53 6.77
CA GLY A 31 -5.58 8.12 5.57
C GLY A 31 -5.88 7.09 4.51
N GLU A 32 -6.61 7.52 3.48
CA GLU A 32 -6.93 6.68 2.32
C GLU A 32 -6.76 7.51 1.05
N GLY A 33 -6.33 6.84 -0.02
CA GLY A 33 -6.26 7.43 -1.34
C GLY A 33 -6.93 6.53 -2.36
N ALA A 34 -7.45 7.13 -3.43
CA ALA A 34 -8.17 6.40 -4.48
C ALA A 34 -7.36 6.30 -5.78
N ASN A 35 -6.18 6.87 -5.85
CA ASN A 35 -5.30 6.79 -6.99
C ASN A 35 -3.87 7.14 -6.57
N GLY A 36 -2.93 6.98 -7.51
CA GLY A 36 -1.51 7.21 -7.21
C GLY A 36 -1.17 8.65 -6.88
N ARG A 37 -1.87 9.62 -7.48
CA ARG A 37 -1.64 11.03 -7.18
C ARG A 37 -1.99 11.32 -5.73
N GLU A 38 -3.15 10.84 -5.27
CA GLU A 38 -3.56 11.00 -3.87
C GLU A 38 -2.59 10.30 -2.93
N ALA A 39 -2.06 9.14 -3.35
CA ALA A 39 -1.08 8.42 -2.56
C ALA A 39 0.16 9.28 -2.29
N VAL A 40 0.70 9.90 -3.34
CA VAL A 40 1.89 10.75 -3.21
C VAL A 40 1.60 11.95 -2.32
N GLU A 41 0.48 12.64 -2.56
CA GLU A 41 0.09 13.82 -1.79
C GLU A 41 -0.08 13.49 -0.31
N LYS A 42 -0.80 12.41 -0.04
CA LYS A 42 -1.08 12.01 1.35
C LYS A 42 0.15 11.46 2.05
N TYR A 43 1.05 10.81 1.31
CA TYR A 43 2.31 10.38 1.90
C TYR A 43 3.11 11.58 2.41
N LYS A 44 3.22 12.62 1.59
CA LYS A 44 3.96 13.82 1.98
C LYS A 44 3.33 14.52 3.17
N GLU A 45 2.01 14.55 3.22
CA GLU A 45 1.27 15.20 4.29
C GLU A 45 1.33 14.40 5.60
N LEU A 46 1.09 13.10 5.53
CA LEU A 46 0.89 12.26 6.70
C LEU A 46 2.15 11.53 7.16
N GLN A 47 3.06 11.28 6.26
CA GLN A 47 4.28 10.49 6.50
C GLN A 47 3.99 9.23 7.31
N PRO A 48 3.19 8.30 6.74
CA PRO A 48 2.81 7.08 7.44
C PRO A 48 4.00 6.14 7.63
N ASP A 49 3.86 5.19 8.53
CA ASP A 49 4.88 4.14 8.69
C ASP A 49 4.88 3.19 7.51
N ILE A 50 3.70 2.89 6.96
CA ILE A 50 3.51 1.91 5.89
C ILE A 50 2.45 2.41 4.93
N VAL A 51 2.64 2.15 3.63
CA VAL A 51 1.61 2.36 2.60
C VAL A 51 1.21 1.02 2.04
N LEU A 52 -0.09 0.73 2.02
CA LEU A 52 -0.64 -0.38 1.25
C LEU A 52 -1.14 0.21 -0.06
N MET A 53 -0.54 -0.20 -1.18
CA MET A 53 -0.72 0.44 -2.47
C MET A 53 -1.20 -0.53 -3.53
N ASP A 54 -2.39 -0.31 -4.09
CA ASP A 54 -2.85 -1.05 -5.25
C ASP A 54 -1.97 -0.70 -6.45
N ILE A 55 -1.78 -1.66 -7.36
CA ILE A 55 -0.95 -1.45 -8.56
C ILE A 55 -1.72 -0.68 -9.62
N THR A 56 -2.92 -1.15 -9.97
CA THR A 56 -3.69 -0.58 -11.09
C THR A 56 -4.76 0.39 -10.58
N MET A 57 -4.58 1.66 -10.90
CA MET A 57 -5.49 2.72 -10.47
C MET A 57 -5.58 3.80 -11.56
N PRO A 58 -6.68 4.57 -11.61
CA PRO A 58 -6.79 5.67 -12.58
C PRO A 58 -5.83 6.81 -12.23
N GLU A 59 -5.62 7.70 -13.17
CA GLU A 59 -4.80 8.91 -13.14
C GLU A 59 -3.32 8.63 -12.95
N MET A 60 -2.92 7.92 -11.90
CA MET A 60 -1.53 7.51 -11.68
C MET A 60 -1.58 6.12 -11.04
N ASP A 61 -0.88 5.16 -11.64
CA ASP A 61 -0.83 3.80 -11.11
C ASP A 61 0.05 3.71 -9.87
N GLY A 62 -0.02 2.57 -9.19
CA GLY A 62 0.68 2.37 -7.93
C GLY A 62 2.19 2.28 -8.07
N ILE A 63 2.70 1.80 -9.20
CA ILE A 63 4.15 1.69 -9.40
C ILE A 63 4.74 3.08 -9.60
N THR A 64 4.07 3.93 -10.38
CA THR A 64 4.50 5.32 -10.57
C THR A 64 4.48 6.06 -9.22
N ALA A 65 3.41 5.86 -8.45
CA ALA A 65 3.31 6.47 -7.13
C ALA A 65 4.42 5.98 -6.19
N LEU A 66 4.72 4.68 -6.23
CA LEU A 66 5.81 4.10 -5.45
C LEU A 66 7.14 4.79 -5.75
N LYS A 67 7.43 4.98 -7.05
CA LYS A 67 8.68 5.63 -7.47
C LYS A 67 8.76 7.06 -6.94
N GLU A 68 7.65 7.81 -7.02
CA GLU A 68 7.62 9.19 -6.54
C GLU A 68 7.74 9.26 -5.02
N ILE A 69 7.07 8.37 -4.30
CA ILE A 69 7.17 8.31 -2.85
C ILE A 69 8.61 7.99 -2.42
N ARG A 70 9.23 7.01 -3.08
CA ARG A 70 10.61 6.64 -2.78
C ARG A 70 11.61 7.73 -3.13
N ALA A 71 11.34 8.52 -4.17
CA ALA A 71 12.16 9.67 -4.52
C ALA A 71 12.05 10.78 -3.46
N PHE A 72 10.86 10.95 -2.89
CA PHE A 72 10.63 11.90 -1.81
C PHE A 72 11.23 11.42 -0.50
N ASP A 73 11.08 10.14 -0.19
CA ASP A 73 11.54 9.55 1.07
C ASP A 73 12.13 8.16 0.78
N GLY A 74 13.45 8.07 0.77
CA GLY A 74 14.16 6.81 0.51
C GLY A 74 13.95 5.73 1.55
N LYS A 75 13.34 6.07 2.69
CA LYS A 75 13.03 5.11 3.76
C LYS A 75 11.57 4.68 3.74
N ALA A 76 10.78 5.14 2.76
CA ALA A 76 9.37 4.81 2.67
C ALA A 76 9.17 3.29 2.59
N VAL A 77 8.21 2.78 3.34
CA VAL A 77 7.85 1.37 3.32
C VAL A 77 6.51 1.23 2.59
N VAL A 78 6.58 0.67 1.39
CA VAL A 78 5.41 0.48 0.54
C VAL A 78 5.23 -1.01 0.29
N ILE A 79 4.03 -1.50 0.58
CA ILE A 79 3.62 -2.88 0.29
C ILE A 79 2.61 -2.79 -0.84
N MET A 80 2.90 -3.47 -1.94
CA MET A 80 2.00 -3.48 -3.09
C MET A 80 0.89 -4.50 -2.89
N VAL A 81 -0.29 -4.19 -3.40
CA VAL A 81 -1.43 -5.12 -3.40
C VAL A 81 -1.82 -5.34 -4.85
N SER A 82 -1.67 -6.57 -5.34
CA SER A 82 -1.84 -6.89 -6.76
C SER A 82 -3.00 -7.86 -6.98
N ALA A 83 -3.60 -7.80 -8.17
CA ALA A 83 -4.52 -8.83 -8.62
C ALA A 83 -3.74 -10.03 -9.16
N LEU A 84 -4.38 -11.18 -9.26
CA LEU A 84 -3.81 -12.34 -9.93
C LEU A 84 -3.48 -11.97 -11.38
N GLY A 85 -2.36 -12.49 -11.88
CA GLY A 85 -1.92 -12.22 -13.23
C GLY A 85 -1.09 -10.97 -13.40
N GLN A 86 -0.71 -10.31 -12.32
CA GLN A 86 0.08 -9.09 -12.36
C GLN A 86 1.55 -9.30 -11.97
N GLU A 87 2.09 -10.52 -12.19
CA GLU A 87 3.44 -10.86 -11.74
C GLU A 87 4.52 -9.94 -12.31
N SER A 88 4.38 -9.53 -13.58
CA SER A 88 5.36 -8.62 -14.18
C SER A 88 5.36 -7.25 -13.50
N PHE A 89 4.19 -6.76 -13.13
CA PHE A 89 4.07 -5.49 -12.41
C PHE A 89 4.64 -5.61 -10.99
N VAL A 90 4.45 -6.77 -10.35
CA VAL A 90 5.02 -7.01 -9.02
C VAL A 90 6.54 -6.95 -9.09
N MET A 91 7.16 -7.56 -10.11
CA MET A 91 8.61 -7.52 -10.28
C MET A 91 9.10 -6.08 -10.50
N ASP A 92 8.39 -5.29 -11.30
CA ASP A 92 8.71 -3.88 -11.48
C ASP A 92 8.64 -3.11 -10.16
N ALA A 93 7.63 -3.40 -9.35
CA ALA A 93 7.46 -2.74 -8.06
C ALA A 93 8.62 -3.10 -7.12
N VAL A 94 9.01 -4.36 -7.06
CA VAL A 94 10.13 -4.80 -6.22
C VAL A 94 11.43 -4.10 -6.65
N ARG A 95 11.68 -4.02 -7.96
CA ARG A 95 12.86 -3.32 -8.49
C ARG A 95 12.81 -1.83 -8.18
N SER A 96 11.61 -1.27 -8.03
CA SER A 96 11.42 0.15 -7.72
C SER A 96 11.43 0.44 -6.22
N GLY A 97 11.62 -0.57 -5.39
CA GLY A 97 11.80 -0.41 -3.96
C GLY A 97 10.61 -0.77 -3.09
N ALA A 98 9.62 -1.50 -3.63
CA ALA A 98 8.55 -2.03 -2.78
C ALA A 98 9.13 -3.00 -1.76
N ARG A 99 8.71 -2.91 -0.52
CA ARG A 99 9.21 -3.76 0.56
C ARG A 99 8.68 -5.19 0.44
N ASN A 100 7.43 -5.32 0.03
CA ASN A 100 6.77 -6.62 -0.12
C ASN A 100 5.51 -6.44 -0.96
N TYR A 101 4.79 -7.53 -1.19
CA TYR A 101 3.54 -7.48 -1.92
C TYR A 101 2.55 -8.50 -1.37
N LEU A 102 1.26 -8.25 -1.64
CA LEU A 102 0.15 -9.14 -1.30
C LEU A 102 -0.70 -9.32 -2.55
N VAL A 103 -1.30 -10.49 -2.71
CA VAL A 103 -2.15 -10.81 -3.87
C VAL A 103 -3.61 -10.83 -3.42
N LYS A 104 -4.48 -10.20 -4.20
CA LYS A 104 -5.93 -10.20 -3.94
C LYS A 104 -6.54 -11.57 -4.26
N PRO A 105 -7.48 -12.06 -3.48
CA PRO A 105 -8.06 -11.43 -2.29
C PRO A 105 -7.07 -11.48 -1.12
N VAL A 106 -6.91 -10.35 -0.44
CA VAL A 106 -5.98 -10.25 0.68
C VAL A 106 -6.53 -11.04 1.86
N GLU A 107 -5.76 -12.02 2.31
CA GLU A 107 -6.10 -12.80 3.48
C GLU A 107 -5.56 -12.12 4.74
N ASP A 108 -6.38 -12.12 5.78
CA ASP A 108 -6.05 -11.47 7.05
C ASP A 108 -4.71 -11.94 7.59
N ILE A 109 -4.49 -13.26 7.61
CA ILE A 109 -3.27 -13.84 8.16
C ILE A 109 -2.03 -13.45 7.33
N LYS A 110 -2.17 -13.35 6.01
CA LYS A 110 -1.07 -12.94 5.14
C LYS A 110 -0.69 -11.49 5.38
N LEU A 111 -1.68 -10.63 5.52
CA LEU A 111 -1.44 -9.22 5.83
C LEU A 111 -0.70 -9.09 7.15
N GLN A 112 -1.15 -9.82 8.16
CA GLN A 112 -0.53 -9.81 9.48
C GLN A 112 0.92 -10.30 9.43
N GLU A 113 1.20 -11.38 8.68
CA GLU A 113 2.55 -11.90 8.54
C GLU A 113 3.50 -10.88 7.91
N VAL A 114 3.03 -10.19 6.86
CA VAL A 114 3.84 -9.18 6.18
C VAL A 114 4.13 -8.01 7.12
N LEU A 115 3.13 -7.54 7.85
CA LEU A 115 3.31 -6.43 8.79
C LEU A 115 4.24 -6.79 9.95
N ALA A 116 4.18 -8.04 10.41
CA ALA A 116 5.01 -8.50 11.53
C ALA A 116 6.50 -8.54 11.18
N ARG A 117 6.85 -8.55 9.90
CA ARG A 117 8.24 -8.62 9.44
C ARG A 117 8.88 -7.26 9.21
N LEU A 118 8.13 -6.21 9.40
CA LEU A 118 8.61 -4.86 9.11
C LEU A 118 9.30 -4.20 10.31
#